data_56642161db4c8bcccc9ba35747a299b8
#
_entry.id   56642161db4c8bcccc9ba35747a299b8
#
_cell.length_a   1.000
_cell.length_b   1.000
_cell.length_c   1.000
_cell.angle_alpha   90.00
_cell.angle_beta   90.00
_cell.angle_gamma   90.00
#
_symmetry.space_group_name_H-M   'P 1'
#
loop_
_entity.id
_entity.type
_entity.pdbx_description
1 polymer ?
#
loop_
_entity_poly.entity_id
_entity_poly.type
_entity_poly.pdbx_seq_one_letter_code
_entity_poly.pdbx_strand_id
1 'polypeptide(L)' 'MDLDRPTIIRIALEAQLDPRTVKRAIEHGIDSLQSDHSKARLRGALKKLKREDLIT' A
#
# COMPACT_ATOMS: atom_id res chain seq x y z
N MET A 1 -13.88 2.23 -2.16
CA MET A 1 -13.67 1.39 -3.34
C MET A 1 -12.79 0.22 -2.96
N ASP A 2 -13.28 -0.99 -3.17
CA ASP A 2 -12.52 -2.17 -2.78
C ASP A 2 -11.56 -2.57 -3.90
N LEU A 3 -10.33 -2.83 -3.48
CA LEU A 3 -9.33 -3.33 -4.41
C LEU A 3 -9.42 -4.85 -4.50
N ASP A 4 -9.10 -5.36 -5.67
CA ASP A 4 -9.00 -6.78 -5.87
C ASP A 4 -7.89 -7.37 -5.01
N ARG A 5 -8.12 -8.59 -4.50
CA ARG A 5 -7.09 -9.27 -3.75
C ARG A 5 -5.78 -9.38 -4.52
N PRO A 6 -5.79 -9.75 -5.82
CA PRO A 6 -4.53 -9.80 -6.58
C PRO A 6 -3.78 -8.48 -6.63
N THR A 7 -4.49 -7.36 -6.71
CA THR A 7 -3.87 -6.04 -6.72
C THR A 7 -3.20 -5.75 -5.40
N ILE A 8 -3.88 -6.06 -4.29
CA ILE A 8 -3.33 -5.85 -2.95
C ILE A 8 -2.08 -6.69 -2.75
N ILE A 9 -2.12 -7.95 -3.17
CA ILE A 9 -0.98 -8.84 -3.05
C ILE A 9 0.20 -8.33 -3.87
N ARG A 10 -0.06 -7.83 -5.06
CA ARG A 10 0.99 -7.30 -5.92
C ARG A 10 1.66 -6.08 -5.28
N ILE A 11 0.86 -5.17 -4.72
CA ILE A 11 1.39 -4.01 -4.03
C ILE A 11 2.22 -4.46 -2.83
N ALA A 12 1.72 -5.42 -2.07
CA ALA A 12 2.41 -5.94 -0.90
C ALA A 12 3.76 -6.55 -1.27
N LEU A 13 3.81 -7.31 -2.34
CA LEU A 13 5.06 -7.90 -2.81
C LEU A 13 6.06 -6.82 -3.23
N GLU A 14 5.60 -5.83 -3.95
CA GLU A 14 6.47 -4.74 -4.41
C GLU A 14 6.98 -3.92 -3.23
N ALA A 15 6.12 -3.67 -2.25
CA ALA A 15 6.49 -2.89 -1.07
C ALA A 15 7.19 -3.74 -0.01
N GLN A 16 7.21 -5.06 -0.15
CA GLN A 16 7.73 -5.99 0.85
C GLN A 16 7.00 -5.82 2.19
N LEU A 17 5.68 -5.67 2.10
CA LEU A 17 4.82 -5.55 3.26
C LEU A 17 3.77 -6.64 3.26
N ASP A 18 3.16 -6.85 4.44
CA ASP A 18 2.06 -7.80 4.55
C ASP A 18 0.83 -7.25 3.80
N PRO A 19 0.10 -8.10 3.06
CA PRO A 19 -1.11 -7.64 2.37
C PRO A 19 -2.13 -6.98 3.29
N ARG A 20 -2.23 -7.42 4.54
CA ARG A 20 -3.13 -6.80 5.52
C ARG A 20 -2.72 -5.37 5.82
N THR A 21 -1.42 -5.12 5.90
CA THR A 21 -0.88 -3.79 6.12
C THR A 21 -1.21 -2.88 4.95
N VAL A 22 -1.05 -3.38 3.72
CA VAL A 22 -1.37 -2.62 2.52
C VAL A 22 -2.86 -2.29 2.48
N LYS A 23 -3.70 -3.27 2.75
CA LYS A 23 -5.16 -3.06 2.76
C LYS A 23 -5.55 -2.00 3.79
N ARG A 24 -4.99 -2.07 4.99
CA ARG A 24 -5.27 -1.10 6.05
C ARG A 24 -4.86 0.31 5.62
N ALA A 25 -3.70 0.44 5.01
CA ALA A 25 -3.21 1.74 4.57
C ALA A 25 -4.10 2.34 3.49
N ILE A 26 -4.65 1.51 2.60
CA ILE A 26 -5.53 1.98 1.56
C ILE A 26 -6.89 2.38 2.13
N GLU A 27 -7.42 1.61 3.07
CA GLU A 27 -8.74 1.87 3.65
C GLU A 27 -8.72 3.06 4.63
N HIS A 28 -7.64 3.20 5.40
CA HIS A 28 -7.58 4.19 6.48
C HIS A 28 -6.55 5.30 6.24
N GLY A 29 -5.87 5.25 5.11
CA GLY A 29 -4.83 6.20 4.79
C GLY A 29 -3.45 5.69 5.19
N ILE A 30 -2.43 6.22 4.52
CA ILE A 30 -1.06 5.76 4.74
C ILE A 30 -0.59 6.07 6.16
N ASP A 31 -1.19 7.07 6.80
CA ASP A 31 -0.85 7.43 8.17
C ASP A 31 -1.24 6.37 9.19
N SER A 32 -2.07 5.40 8.80
CA SER A 32 -2.41 4.28 9.67
C SER A 32 -1.21 3.37 9.94
N LEU A 33 -0.19 3.46 9.10
CA LEU A 33 1.04 2.70 9.30
C LEU A 33 1.87 3.37 10.40
N GLN A 34 2.37 2.55 11.32
CA GLN A 34 3.12 3.06 12.47
C GLN A 34 4.57 3.40 12.13
N SER A 35 5.11 2.78 11.09
CA SER A 35 6.50 2.90 10.74
C SER A 35 6.68 3.80 9.50
N ASP A 36 7.57 4.78 9.61
CA ASP A 36 7.92 5.61 8.46
C ASP A 36 8.56 4.78 7.35
N HIS A 37 9.26 3.73 7.73
CA HIS A 37 9.87 2.79 6.80
C HIS A 37 8.79 2.12 5.93
N SER A 38 7.72 1.66 6.57
CA SER A 38 6.61 1.03 5.87
C SER A 38 5.90 2.02 4.97
N LYS A 39 5.71 3.26 5.45
CA LYS A 39 5.09 4.31 4.64
C LYS A 39 5.90 4.57 3.38
N ALA A 40 7.21 4.71 3.51
CA ALA A 40 8.09 4.97 2.39
C ALA A 40 8.06 3.81 1.38
N ARG A 41 8.10 2.58 1.87
CA ARG A 41 8.04 1.40 1.02
C ARG A 41 6.72 1.34 0.24
N LEU A 42 5.62 1.61 0.91
CA LEU A 42 4.31 1.58 0.27
C LEU A 42 4.20 2.67 -0.79
N ARG A 43 4.64 3.88 -0.47
CA ARG A 43 4.62 4.96 -1.45
C ARG A 43 5.45 4.63 -2.67
N GLY A 44 6.66 4.08 -2.45
CA GLY A 44 7.53 3.68 -3.54
C GLY A 44 6.89 2.63 -4.42
N ALA A 45 6.24 1.64 -3.81
CA ALA A 45 5.57 0.58 -4.55
C ALA A 45 4.43 1.13 -5.38
N LEU A 46 3.59 2.00 -4.79
CA LEU A 46 2.46 2.58 -5.51
C LEU A 46 2.91 3.49 -6.65
N LYS A 47 3.99 4.21 -6.44
CA LYS A 47 4.57 5.05 -7.49
C LYS A 47 5.06 4.19 -8.64
N LYS A 48 5.73 3.10 -8.33
CA LYS A 48 6.27 2.17 -9.32
C LYS A 48 5.15 1.51 -10.12
N LEU A 49 4.04 1.20 -9.46
CA LEU A 49 2.89 0.59 -10.09
C LEU A 49 1.92 1.63 -10.68
N LYS A 50 2.25 2.91 -10.55
CA LYS A 50 1.43 4.04 -11.03
C LYS A 50 0.04 4.03 -10.41
N ARG A 51 -0.04 3.71 -9.13
CA ARG A 51 -1.29 3.66 -8.38
C ARG A 51 -1.23 4.55 -7.14
N GLU A 52 -0.54 5.69 -7.23
CA GLU A 52 -0.47 6.65 -6.13
C GLU A 52 -1.84 7.20 -5.75
N ASP A 53 -2.80 7.15 -6.68
CA ASP A 53 -4.16 7.58 -6.42
C ASP A 53 -4.80 6.86 -5.26
N LEU A 54 -4.30 5.68 -4.89
CA LEU A 54 -4.87 4.89 -3.80
C LEU A 54 -4.62 5.50 -2.42
N ILE A 55 -3.64 6.38 -2.31
CA ILE A 55 -3.27 6.99 -1.02
C ILE A 55 -3.27 8.51 -1.06
N THR A 56 -3.73 9.11 -2.12
CA THR A 56 -3.82 10.58 -2.23
C THR A 56 -5.24 11.07 -2.07
#